data_811c8bf0d2bfa3ac5a34b11c8e1561bb
#
_entry.id   811c8bf0d2bfa3ac5a34b11c8e1561bb
#
_cell.length_a   1.000
_cell.length_b   1.000
_cell.length_c   1.000
_cell.angle_alpha   90.00
_cell.angle_beta   90.00
_cell.angle_gamma   90.00
#
_symmetry.space_group_name_H-M   'P 1'
#
loop_
_entity.id
_entity.type
_entity.pdbx_description
1 polymer ?
#
loop_
_entity_poly.entity_id
_entity_poly.type
_entity_poly.pdbx_seq_one_letter_code
_entity_poly.pdbx_strand_id
1 'polypeptide(L)'
;MSGFDPLVEPAETLSSAEIERYSRQIILPGVGLEGQRRLKNARVLVIGAGGLGAPTIMYLAAAGVGTIGIVDDDVVDSSNLQRQVIHREDAVGQPKVDSAQHFVQGLNPLVTVVRHQLRLDSSNVLDLFRRYDLVLDGTDNFATRYLVNDAAAIAGIPLIWGSILRFDGQVSVFWNEKGPTYRDLYPEAPPAGLVPSCAEAGVFGVLCAQIGSVMAGEAIKLITGIGNPLAGRVMILDALEMSWTEVTLEKDPETVQPRELLADYPAFCGMPSRGEPSIEVPEVSVQELKELLDAREAGTQSFELIDVREAGEADIARIPGATLVPRADVLSGEVELPRDAEIILHCKSGGRSAEVGRFLMAQGYEHVRHVRGGVNAWISSGQPGGSVY
;
A
#
# COMPACT_ATOMS: atom_id res chain seq x y z
N MET A 1 26.88 -17.90 -12.96
CA MET A 1 26.63 -18.38 -11.58
C MET A 1 25.98 -17.21 -10.86
N SER A 2 24.89 -17.43 -10.14
CA SER A 2 24.20 -16.38 -9.37
C SER A 2 25.17 -15.82 -8.31
N GLY A 3 25.19 -14.50 -8.14
CA GLY A 3 26.02 -13.86 -7.11
C GLY A 3 25.50 -14.00 -5.69
N PHE A 4 24.39 -14.76 -5.49
CA PHE A 4 23.74 -14.97 -4.21
C PHE A 4 23.63 -16.46 -3.90
N ASP A 5 24.07 -16.85 -2.71
CA ASP A 5 23.82 -18.19 -2.19
C ASP A 5 22.35 -18.34 -1.88
N PRO A 6 21.80 -19.57 -1.95
CA PRO A 6 20.43 -19.83 -1.55
C PRO A 6 20.16 -19.37 -0.11
N LEU A 7 19.06 -18.65 0.09
CA LEU A 7 18.69 -18.09 1.40
C LEU A 7 18.26 -19.16 2.42
N VAL A 8 17.66 -20.25 1.93
CA VAL A 8 17.01 -21.27 2.76
C VAL A 8 17.64 -22.65 2.52
N GLU A 9 17.94 -23.38 3.58
CA GLU A 9 18.39 -24.76 3.47
C GLU A 9 17.25 -25.68 2.97
N PRO A 10 17.56 -26.73 2.19
CA PRO A 10 16.53 -27.61 1.65
C PRO A 10 15.88 -28.45 2.74
N ALA A 11 14.56 -28.64 2.68
CA ALA A 11 13.87 -29.65 3.47
C ALA A 11 14.39 -31.06 3.19
N GLU A 12 14.18 -31.97 4.11
CA GLU A 12 14.73 -33.34 4.02
C GLU A 12 14.20 -34.09 2.79
N THR A 13 12.90 -34.01 2.54
CA THR A 13 12.23 -34.75 1.44
C THR A 13 11.04 -33.99 0.89
N LEU A 14 10.59 -34.39 -0.31
CA LEU A 14 9.28 -34.05 -0.86
C LEU A 14 8.40 -35.31 -0.84
N SER A 15 7.11 -35.13 -0.55
CA SER A 15 6.11 -36.17 -0.71
C SER A 15 5.80 -36.43 -2.19
N SER A 16 5.18 -37.58 -2.50
CA SER A 16 4.74 -37.85 -3.88
C SER A 16 3.74 -36.83 -4.41
N ALA A 17 2.86 -36.33 -3.55
CA ALA A 17 1.91 -35.28 -3.92
C ALA A 17 2.60 -33.93 -4.26
N GLU A 18 3.67 -33.60 -3.53
CA GLU A 18 4.48 -32.42 -3.82
C GLU A 18 5.25 -32.59 -5.15
N ILE A 19 5.86 -33.74 -5.37
CA ILE A 19 6.58 -34.04 -6.62
C ILE A 19 5.63 -33.98 -7.82
N GLU A 20 4.45 -34.56 -7.72
CA GLU A 20 3.44 -34.49 -8.77
C GLU A 20 3.00 -33.06 -9.05
N ARG A 21 2.63 -32.31 -8.02
CA ARG A 21 2.15 -30.94 -8.12
C ARG A 21 3.20 -29.99 -8.70
N TYR A 22 4.44 -30.09 -8.25
CA TYR A 22 5.51 -29.16 -8.63
C TYR A 22 6.41 -29.70 -9.77
N SER A 23 6.02 -30.82 -10.41
CA SER A 23 6.82 -31.47 -11.44
C SER A 23 7.30 -30.51 -12.54
N ARG A 24 6.43 -29.58 -12.99
CA ARG A 24 6.78 -28.60 -14.03
C ARG A 24 7.84 -27.58 -13.58
N GLN A 25 7.93 -27.31 -12.29
CA GLN A 25 8.92 -26.43 -11.71
C GLN A 25 10.22 -27.20 -11.39
N ILE A 26 10.10 -28.43 -10.91
CA ILE A 26 11.23 -29.32 -10.58
C ILE A 26 12.08 -29.62 -11.82
N ILE A 27 11.49 -29.77 -13.00
CA ILE A 27 12.25 -30.04 -14.24
C ILE A 27 13.01 -28.82 -14.79
N LEU A 28 12.79 -27.61 -14.25
CA LEU A 28 13.52 -26.42 -14.69
C LEU A 28 15.00 -26.54 -14.28
N PRO A 29 15.94 -26.31 -15.24
CA PRO A 29 17.36 -26.22 -14.92
C PRO A 29 17.61 -25.14 -13.85
N GLY A 30 18.34 -25.50 -12.80
CA GLY A 30 18.64 -24.59 -11.69
C GLY A 30 17.66 -24.67 -10.51
N VAL A 31 16.40 -25.03 -10.71
CA VAL A 31 15.47 -25.31 -9.61
C VAL A 31 15.68 -26.74 -9.09
N GLY A 32 15.35 -27.74 -9.87
CA GLY A 32 15.52 -29.14 -9.52
C GLY A 32 14.74 -29.56 -8.26
N LEU A 33 15.01 -30.76 -7.80
CA LEU A 33 14.45 -31.27 -6.53
C LEU A 33 14.95 -30.45 -5.33
N GLU A 34 16.20 -29.99 -5.37
CA GLU A 34 16.80 -29.24 -4.28
C GLU A 34 16.15 -27.86 -4.12
N GLY A 35 15.96 -27.11 -5.19
CA GLY A 35 15.26 -25.82 -5.15
C GLY A 35 13.83 -25.97 -4.65
N GLN A 36 13.12 -27.03 -5.07
CA GLN A 36 11.77 -27.27 -4.55
C GLN A 36 11.76 -27.62 -3.06
N ARG A 37 12.77 -28.32 -2.56
CA ARG A 37 12.94 -28.61 -1.13
C ARG A 37 13.26 -27.34 -0.32
N ARG A 38 13.99 -26.37 -0.91
CA ARG A 38 14.23 -25.04 -0.33
C ARG A 38 12.93 -24.25 -0.23
N LEU A 39 12.13 -24.25 -1.30
CA LEU A 39 10.80 -23.60 -1.28
C LEU A 39 9.90 -24.20 -0.20
N LYS A 40 9.85 -25.54 -0.08
CA LYS A 40 9.09 -26.23 0.98
C LYS A 40 9.53 -25.81 2.39
N ASN A 41 10.80 -25.57 2.61
CA ASN A 41 11.33 -25.19 3.93
C ASN A 41 11.20 -23.69 4.22
N ALA A 42 10.97 -22.87 3.19
CA ALA A 42 10.92 -21.41 3.28
C ALA A 42 9.72 -20.93 4.10
N ARG A 43 9.97 -19.86 4.86
CA ARG A 43 9.00 -19.09 5.63
C ARG A 43 9.01 -17.65 5.12
N VAL A 44 7.96 -17.26 4.42
CA VAL A 44 7.86 -15.97 3.74
C VAL A 44 6.78 -15.13 4.40
N LEU A 45 7.07 -13.86 4.69
CA LEU A 45 6.09 -12.91 5.23
C LEU A 45 5.67 -11.93 4.14
N VAL A 46 4.37 -11.82 3.91
CA VAL A 46 3.78 -10.83 3.00
C VAL A 46 3.04 -9.79 3.82
N ILE A 47 3.46 -8.53 3.68
CA ILE A 47 2.82 -7.39 4.32
C ILE A 47 1.80 -6.80 3.34
N GLY A 48 0.53 -6.89 3.73
CA GLY A 48 -0.62 -6.52 2.91
C GLY A 48 -1.14 -7.67 2.04
N ALA A 49 -2.43 -7.95 2.13
CA ALA A 49 -3.18 -8.84 1.23
C ALA A 49 -3.96 -8.01 0.18
N GLY A 50 -3.44 -6.82 -0.15
CA GLY A 50 -3.99 -5.88 -1.11
C GLY A 50 -3.63 -6.19 -2.55
N GLY A 51 -3.55 -5.14 -3.39
CA GLY A 51 -3.29 -5.28 -4.84
C GLY A 51 -1.98 -5.99 -5.17
N LEU A 52 -0.87 -5.63 -4.53
CA LEU A 52 0.44 -6.27 -4.73
C LEU A 52 0.55 -7.61 -4.00
N GLY A 53 0.00 -7.68 -2.77
CA GLY A 53 0.02 -8.90 -1.97
C GLY A 53 -0.79 -10.04 -2.59
N ALA A 54 -1.90 -9.75 -3.25
CA ALA A 54 -2.76 -10.76 -3.86
C ALA A 54 -2.02 -11.66 -4.87
N PRO A 55 -1.43 -11.14 -5.96
CA PRO A 55 -0.66 -11.95 -6.91
C PRO A 55 0.59 -12.56 -6.28
N THR A 56 1.23 -11.86 -5.35
CA THR A 56 2.40 -12.35 -4.63
C THR A 56 2.05 -13.61 -3.84
N ILE A 57 1.02 -13.58 -3.00
CA ILE A 57 0.53 -14.72 -2.21
C ILE A 57 0.14 -15.88 -3.12
N MET A 58 -0.59 -15.58 -4.20
CA MET A 58 -1.03 -16.58 -5.17
C MET A 58 0.14 -17.37 -5.77
N TYR A 59 1.18 -16.67 -6.27
CA TYR A 59 2.31 -17.33 -6.92
C TYR A 59 3.27 -18.01 -5.93
N LEU A 60 3.46 -17.46 -4.74
CA LEU A 60 4.22 -18.14 -3.67
C LEU A 60 3.54 -19.44 -3.25
N ALA A 61 2.23 -19.43 -3.08
CA ALA A 61 1.44 -20.61 -2.77
C ALA A 61 1.48 -21.64 -3.92
N ALA A 62 1.32 -21.21 -5.17
CA ALA A 62 1.40 -22.07 -6.34
C ALA A 62 2.78 -22.71 -6.49
N ALA A 63 3.86 -21.98 -6.18
CA ALA A 63 5.24 -22.47 -6.21
C ALA A 63 5.59 -23.43 -5.07
N GLY A 64 4.75 -23.55 -4.05
CA GLY A 64 4.97 -24.45 -2.93
C GLY A 64 5.92 -23.91 -1.87
N VAL A 65 5.88 -22.61 -1.59
CA VAL A 65 6.51 -22.04 -0.40
C VAL A 65 5.83 -22.63 0.84
N GLY A 66 6.61 -23.27 1.71
CA GLY A 66 6.06 -24.11 2.79
C GLY A 66 5.23 -23.34 3.82
N THR A 67 5.66 -22.11 4.16
CA THR A 67 4.91 -21.26 5.10
C THR A 67 4.80 -19.83 4.55
N ILE A 68 3.59 -19.32 4.44
CA ILE A 68 3.30 -17.94 4.08
C ILE A 68 2.61 -17.24 5.26
N GLY A 69 3.30 -16.30 5.89
CA GLY A 69 2.70 -15.36 6.83
C GLY A 69 2.04 -14.22 6.06
N ILE A 70 0.85 -13.81 6.47
CA ILE A 70 0.11 -12.71 5.84
C ILE A 70 -0.29 -11.72 6.93
N VAL A 71 0.17 -10.48 6.79
CA VAL A 71 -0.16 -9.37 7.69
C VAL A 71 -1.12 -8.42 6.99
N ASP A 72 -2.31 -8.26 7.54
CA ASP A 72 -3.28 -7.26 7.10
C ASP A 72 -4.32 -7.04 8.21
N ASP A 73 -4.69 -5.81 8.51
CA ASP A 73 -5.69 -5.46 9.52
C ASP A 73 -7.05 -5.04 8.92
N ASP A 74 -7.14 -5.00 7.59
CA ASP A 74 -8.33 -4.59 6.86
C ASP A 74 -9.34 -5.73 6.64
N VAL A 75 -10.54 -5.31 6.22
CA VAL A 75 -11.58 -6.19 5.68
C VAL A 75 -11.65 -6.06 4.15
N VAL A 76 -12.20 -7.08 3.51
CA VAL A 76 -12.46 -7.06 2.07
C VAL A 76 -13.58 -6.05 1.77
N ASP A 77 -13.33 -5.16 0.83
CA ASP A 77 -14.31 -4.20 0.29
C ASP A 77 -14.57 -4.47 -1.19
N SER A 78 -15.79 -4.25 -1.66
CA SER A 78 -16.16 -4.48 -3.07
C SER A 78 -15.29 -3.69 -4.05
N SER A 79 -14.89 -2.46 -3.69
CA SER A 79 -13.98 -1.62 -4.49
C SER A 79 -12.56 -2.18 -4.59
N ASN A 80 -12.22 -3.17 -3.78
CA ASN A 80 -10.91 -3.85 -3.82
C ASN A 80 -10.85 -4.93 -4.91
N LEU A 81 -11.98 -5.56 -5.25
CA LEU A 81 -12.04 -6.78 -6.06
C LEU A 81 -11.50 -6.59 -7.49
N GLN A 82 -11.51 -5.36 -8.01
CA GLN A 82 -10.96 -5.05 -9.33
C GLN A 82 -9.42 -5.26 -9.44
N ARG A 83 -8.69 -5.41 -8.28
CA ARG A 83 -7.23 -5.60 -8.26
C ARG A 83 -6.73 -6.60 -7.21
N GLN A 84 -7.52 -6.93 -6.20
CA GLN A 84 -7.16 -7.85 -5.11
C GLN A 84 -7.76 -9.25 -5.37
N VAL A 85 -7.27 -9.88 -6.43
CA VAL A 85 -7.89 -11.05 -7.10
C VAL A 85 -7.94 -12.36 -6.28
N ILE A 86 -7.33 -12.42 -5.10
CA ILE A 86 -7.47 -13.54 -4.16
C ILE A 86 -8.73 -13.42 -3.29
N HIS A 87 -9.38 -12.26 -3.29
CA HIS A 87 -10.63 -12.04 -2.58
C HIS A 87 -11.81 -12.23 -3.51
N ARG A 88 -12.94 -12.63 -2.93
CA ARG A 88 -14.17 -12.95 -3.65
C ARG A 88 -15.32 -12.09 -3.15
N GLU A 89 -16.36 -11.96 -3.96
CA GLU A 89 -17.58 -11.22 -3.61
C GLU A 89 -18.22 -11.70 -2.31
N ASP A 90 -18.23 -13.02 -2.08
CA ASP A 90 -18.77 -13.65 -0.88
C ASP A 90 -17.90 -13.44 0.39
N ALA A 91 -16.73 -12.84 0.24
CA ALA A 91 -15.82 -12.48 1.34
C ALA A 91 -15.90 -10.99 1.72
N VAL A 92 -16.71 -10.17 1.04
CA VAL A 92 -16.89 -8.75 1.40
C VAL A 92 -17.30 -8.60 2.86
N GLY A 93 -16.59 -7.75 3.61
CA GLY A 93 -16.74 -7.55 5.05
C GLY A 93 -15.98 -8.53 5.94
N GLN A 94 -15.36 -9.57 5.39
CA GLN A 94 -14.50 -10.50 6.15
C GLN A 94 -13.06 -9.97 6.23
N PRO A 95 -12.26 -10.36 7.26
CA PRO A 95 -10.85 -10.01 7.31
C PRO A 95 -10.09 -10.49 6.05
N LYS A 96 -9.24 -9.62 5.49
CA LYS A 96 -8.45 -9.96 4.29
C LYS A 96 -7.55 -11.17 4.51
N VAL A 97 -6.98 -11.32 5.70
CA VAL A 97 -6.13 -12.49 6.05
C VAL A 97 -6.90 -13.81 6.02
N ASP A 98 -8.18 -13.81 6.40
CA ASP A 98 -9.04 -15.00 6.37
C ASP A 98 -9.40 -15.37 4.94
N SER A 99 -9.79 -14.40 4.15
CA SER A 99 -10.08 -14.56 2.72
C SER A 99 -8.84 -15.07 1.95
N ALA A 100 -7.65 -14.49 2.21
CA ALA A 100 -6.40 -14.94 1.60
C ALA A 100 -6.04 -16.39 2.00
N GLN A 101 -6.20 -16.77 3.28
CA GLN A 101 -6.00 -18.14 3.72
C GLN A 101 -6.95 -19.11 3.00
N HIS A 102 -8.23 -18.76 2.88
CA HIS A 102 -9.21 -19.59 2.18
C HIS A 102 -8.82 -19.79 0.72
N PHE A 103 -8.37 -18.72 0.05
CA PHE A 103 -7.87 -18.78 -1.32
C PHE A 103 -6.68 -19.74 -1.44
N VAL A 104 -5.66 -19.58 -0.59
CA VAL A 104 -4.46 -20.44 -0.61
C VAL A 104 -4.81 -21.90 -0.37
N GLN A 105 -5.69 -22.20 0.58
CA GLN A 105 -6.15 -23.58 0.85
C GLN A 105 -6.86 -24.20 -0.36
N GLY A 106 -7.64 -23.43 -1.09
CA GLY A 106 -8.27 -23.88 -2.34
C GLY A 106 -7.29 -24.09 -3.48
N LEU A 107 -6.23 -23.29 -3.56
CA LEU A 107 -5.21 -23.36 -4.58
C LEU A 107 -4.19 -24.47 -4.29
N ASN A 108 -3.65 -24.49 -3.07
CA ASN A 108 -2.58 -25.40 -2.66
C ASN A 108 -2.67 -25.77 -1.17
N PRO A 109 -3.34 -26.86 -0.82
CA PRO A 109 -3.52 -27.28 0.58
C PRO A 109 -2.23 -27.78 1.26
N LEU A 110 -1.11 -27.92 0.51
CA LEU A 110 0.19 -28.32 1.05
C LEU A 110 0.96 -27.13 1.66
N VAL A 111 0.49 -25.91 1.46
CA VAL A 111 1.09 -24.67 1.98
C VAL A 111 0.42 -24.28 3.29
N THR A 112 1.24 -23.97 4.28
CA THR A 112 0.78 -23.44 5.57
C THR A 112 0.63 -21.94 5.53
N VAL A 113 -0.56 -21.43 5.85
CA VAL A 113 -0.81 -19.99 5.99
C VAL A 113 -0.88 -19.61 7.46
N VAL A 114 -0.08 -18.61 7.87
CA VAL A 114 -0.12 -18.01 9.20
C VAL A 114 -0.72 -16.61 9.09
N ARG A 115 -1.89 -16.41 9.66
CA ARG A 115 -2.60 -15.14 9.64
C ARG A 115 -2.11 -14.23 10.76
N HIS A 116 -1.81 -12.99 10.42
CA HIS A 116 -1.48 -11.92 11.35
C HIS A 116 -2.45 -10.76 11.12
N GLN A 117 -3.64 -10.86 11.72
CA GLN A 117 -4.66 -9.80 11.68
C GLN A 117 -4.25 -8.69 12.67
N LEU A 118 -3.30 -7.90 12.26
CA LEU A 118 -2.75 -6.82 13.09
C LEU A 118 -2.16 -5.71 12.20
N ARG A 119 -2.11 -4.51 12.75
CA ARG A 119 -1.36 -3.41 12.19
C ARG A 119 0.09 -3.48 12.66
N LEU A 120 1.03 -3.37 11.72
CA LEU A 120 2.45 -3.29 12.07
C LEU A 120 2.78 -1.95 12.72
N ASP A 121 3.57 -2.03 13.78
CA ASP A 121 4.18 -0.89 14.44
C ASP A 121 5.54 -1.28 15.05
N SER A 122 6.22 -0.29 15.66
CA SER A 122 7.56 -0.49 16.25
C SER A 122 7.58 -1.48 17.42
N SER A 123 6.44 -1.80 18.01
CA SER A 123 6.36 -2.74 19.14
C SER A 123 6.28 -4.21 18.72
N ASN A 124 5.82 -4.50 17.49
CA ASN A 124 5.52 -5.87 17.08
C ASN A 124 6.34 -6.36 15.86
N VAL A 125 6.86 -5.45 15.03
CA VAL A 125 7.45 -5.80 13.74
C VAL A 125 8.71 -6.67 13.85
N LEU A 126 9.63 -6.39 14.77
CA LEU A 126 10.88 -7.14 14.88
C LEU A 126 10.68 -8.58 15.35
N ASP A 127 9.78 -8.81 16.33
CA ASP A 127 9.47 -10.15 16.82
C ASP A 127 8.75 -10.98 15.74
N LEU A 128 7.99 -10.32 14.89
CA LEU A 128 7.35 -10.97 13.75
C LEU A 128 8.39 -11.34 12.68
N PHE A 129 9.26 -10.42 12.27
CA PHE A 129 10.22 -10.61 11.18
C PHE A 129 11.22 -11.73 11.49
N ARG A 130 11.67 -11.87 12.72
CA ARG A 130 12.57 -12.97 13.16
C ARG A 130 12.02 -14.39 12.96
N ARG A 131 10.73 -14.52 12.65
CA ARG A 131 10.08 -15.82 12.39
C ARG A 131 10.09 -16.22 10.92
N TYR A 132 10.60 -15.37 10.04
CA TYR A 132 10.56 -15.53 8.60
C TYR A 132 11.94 -15.34 7.99
N ASP A 133 12.17 -15.96 6.82
CA ASP A 133 13.45 -15.90 6.11
C ASP A 133 13.56 -14.64 5.25
N LEU A 134 12.42 -14.13 4.76
CA LEU A 134 12.34 -12.91 3.95
C LEU A 134 10.95 -12.28 4.06
N VAL A 135 10.89 -11.01 3.70
CA VAL A 135 9.67 -10.19 3.74
C VAL A 135 9.37 -9.62 2.37
N LEU A 136 8.09 -9.57 1.99
CA LEU A 136 7.60 -8.85 0.82
C LEU A 136 6.67 -7.71 1.29
N ASP A 137 6.98 -6.50 0.85
CA ASP A 137 6.20 -5.30 1.16
C ASP A 137 5.34 -4.89 -0.04
N GLY A 138 4.04 -5.12 0.08
CA GLY A 138 3.01 -4.70 -0.86
C GLY A 138 2.15 -3.56 -0.34
N THR A 139 2.64 -2.78 0.63
CA THR A 139 1.87 -1.68 1.23
C THR A 139 1.89 -0.42 0.37
N ASP A 140 0.90 0.43 0.58
CA ASP A 140 0.69 1.66 -0.19
C ASP A 140 0.94 2.95 0.61
N ASN A 141 1.44 2.83 1.85
CA ASN A 141 1.72 4.00 2.69
C ASN A 141 3.19 4.07 3.12
N PHE A 142 3.74 5.28 3.13
CA PHE A 142 5.15 5.51 3.40
C PHE A 142 5.59 5.13 4.82
N ALA A 143 4.77 5.41 5.82
CA ALA A 143 5.11 5.11 7.21
C ALA A 143 5.36 3.61 7.41
N THR A 144 4.53 2.75 6.82
CA THR A 144 4.73 1.30 6.86
C THR A 144 5.95 0.88 6.04
N ARG A 145 6.21 1.49 4.87
CA ARG A 145 7.40 1.17 4.05
C ARG A 145 8.71 1.42 4.80
N TYR A 146 8.83 2.59 5.46
CA TYR A 146 10.01 2.88 6.28
C TYR A 146 10.13 1.95 7.48
N LEU A 147 9.03 1.67 8.18
CA LEU A 147 9.01 0.71 9.28
C LEU A 147 9.47 -0.68 8.84
N VAL A 148 8.93 -1.20 7.73
CA VAL A 148 9.24 -2.51 7.17
C VAL A 148 10.69 -2.59 6.72
N ASN A 149 11.20 -1.55 6.02
CA ASN A 149 12.60 -1.46 5.61
C ASN A 149 13.54 -1.49 6.80
N ASP A 150 13.28 -0.65 7.80
CA ASP A 150 14.14 -0.54 8.97
C ASP A 150 14.14 -1.85 9.78
N ALA A 151 12.98 -2.46 9.95
CA ALA A 151 12.86 -3.74 10.62
C ALA A 151 13.59 -4.86 9.88
N ALA A 152 13.51 -4.91 8.55
CA ALA A 152 14.23 -5.89 7.73
C ALA A 152 15.75 -5.67 7.80
N ALA A 153 16.21 -4.41 7.75
CA ALA A 153 17.63 -4.06 7.89
C ALA A 153 18.19 -4.45 9.26
N ILE A 154 17.44 -4.21 10.34
CA ILE A 154 17.81 -4.58 11.72
C ILE A 154 17.79 -6.10 11.91
N ALA A 155 16.79 -6.79 11.34
CA ALA A 155 16.67 -8.24 11.43
C ALA A 155 17.69 -8.99 10.53
N GLY A 156 18.38 -8.30 9.60
CA GLY A 156 19.35 -8.87 8.67
C GLY A 156 18.71 -9.71 7.54
N ILE A 157 17.41 -9.59 7.31
CA ILE A 157 16.68 -10.38 6.31
C ILE A 157 16.39 -9.55 5.04
N PRO A 158 16.31 -10.17 3.86
CA PRO A 158 15.96 -9.47 2.63
C PRO A 158 14.50 -8.99 2.62
N LEU A 159 14.31 -7.80 2.06
CA LEU A 159 13.04 -7.19 1.78
C LEU A 159 12.82 -7.08 0.28
N ILE A 160 11.76 -7.67 -0.23
CA ILE A 160 11.31 -7.47 -1.60
C ILE A 160 10.23 -6.39 -1.57
N TRP A 161 10.49 -5.29 -2.20
CA TRP A 161 9.61 -4.14 -2.22
C TRP A 161 8.95 -3.94 -3.57
N GLY A 162 7.66 -3.66 -3.56
CA GLY A 162 6.90 -3.24 -4.73
C GLY A 162 6.12 -1.96 -4.48
N SER A 163 5.97 -1.14 -5.50
CA SER A 163 5.16 0.07 -5.47
C SER A 163 4.46 0.27 -6.78
N ILE A 164 3.25 0.81 -6.73
CA ILE A 164 2.46 1.16 -7.92
C ILE A 164 1.81 2.52 -7.71
N LEU A 165 1.72 3.29 -8.79
CA LEU A 165 0.99 4.54 -8.83
C LEU A 165 0.41 4.72 -10.23
N ARG A 166 -0.94 4.78 -10.33
CA ARG A 166 -1.65 4.92 -11.61
C ARG A 166 -1.28 3.82 -12.62
N PHE A 167 -0.34 4.10 -13.53
CA PHE A 167 0.14 3.20 -14.59
C PHE A 167 1.60 2.79 -14.42
N ASP A 168 2.28 3.32 -13.41
CA ASP A 168 3.69 3.06 -13.15
C ASP A 168 3.87 2.08 -12.00
N GLY A 169 4.81 1.15 -12.16
CA GLY A 169 5.17 0.17 -11.16
C GLY A 169 6.66 0.13 -10.90
N GLN A 170 7.04 -0.13 -9.67
CA GLN A 170 8.44 -0.26 -9.27
C GLN A 170 8.62 -1.53 -8.43
N VAL A 171 9.78 -2.17 -8.58
CA VAL A 171 10.14 -3.35 -7.78
C VAL A 171 11.65 -3.41 -7.58
N SER A 172 12.06 -3.80 -6.38
CA SER A 172 13.46 -3.99 -6.00
C SER A 172 13.61 -5.01 -4.87
N VAL A 173 14.86 -5.43 -4.62
CA VAL A 173 15.25 -6.20 -3.45
C VAL A 173 16.20 -5.35 -2.60
N PHE A 174 15.85 -5.12 -1.36
CA PHE A 174 16.66 -4.42 -0.38
C PHE A 174 17.21 -5.40 0.66
N TRP A 175 18.52 -5.40 0.85
CA TRP A 175 19.17 -6.27 1.82
C TRP A 175 20.40 -5.61 2.40
N ASN A 176 20.29 -5.03 3.57
CA ASN A 176 21.33 -4.21 4.19
C ASN A 176 22.71 -4.88 4.28
N GLU A 177 22.76 -6.20 4.45
CA GLU A 177 24.04 -6.93 4.51
C GLU A 177 24.72 -7.12 3.15
N LYS A 178 23.96 -7.12 2.05
CA LYS A 178 24.42 -7.47 0.70
C LYS A 178 24.22 -6.38 -0.35
N GLY A 179 23.61 -5.26 0.01
CA GLY A 179 23.32 -4.20 -0.94
C GLY A 179 22.62 -2.99 -0.32
N PRO A 180 22.03 -2.14 -1.14
CA PRO A 180 21.27 -0.98 -0.71
C PRO A 180 19.95 -1.36 -0.02
N THR A 181 19.38 -0.38 0.67
CA THR A 181 18.09 -0.43 1.35
C THR A 181 17.12 0.56 0.70
N TYR A 182 15.87 0.57 1.16
CA TYR A 182 14.88 1.56 0.74
C TYR A 182 15.32 3.00 1.08
N ARG A 183 16.11 3.18 2.16
CA ARG A 183 16.64 4.50 2.55
C ARG A 183 17.75 5.00 1.62
N ASP A 184 18.45 4.12 0.90
CA ASP A 184 19.40 4.53 -0.14
C ASP A 184 18.66 5.04 -1.40
N LEU A 185 17.44 4.57 -1.66
CA LEU A 185 16.58 5.04 -2.75
C LEU A 185 15.79 6.30 -2.36
N TYR A 186 15.23 6.31 -1.15
CA TYR A 186 14.42 7.40 -0.60
C TYR A 186 14.91 7.74 0.82
N PRO A 187 15.97 8.59 0.94
CA PRO A 187 16.54 8.97 2.23
C PRO A 187 15.54 9.68 3.15
N GLU A 188 14.66 10.48 2.56
CA GLU A 188 13.65 11.26 3.26
C GLU A 188 12.24 10.86 2.81
N ALA A 189 11.30 10.87 3.74
CA ALA A 189 9.90 10.66 3.39
C ALA A 189 9.38 11.86 2.59
N PRO A 190 8.57 11.64 1.55
CA PRO A 190 7.94 12.74 0.86
C PRO A 190 7.04 13.52 1.84
N PRO A 191 6.92 14.86 1.66
CA PRO A 191 6.00 15.65 2.45
C PRO A 191 4.59 15.05 2.47
N ALA A 192 3.94 15.09 3.63
CA ALA A 192 2.59 14.57 3.77
C ALA A 192 1.64 15.20 2.74
N GLY A 193 0.82 14.36 2.11
CA GLY A 193 -0.18 14.82 1.14
C GLY A 193 0.34 15.09 -0.28
N LEU A 194 1.66 15.10 -0.51
CA LEU A 194 2.22 15.36 -1.85
C LEU A 194 2.00 14.19 -2.82
N VAL A 195 2.09 12.96 -2.32
CA VAL A 195 1.87 11.75 -3.14
C VAL A 195 0.50 11.18 -2.82
N PRO A 196 -0.42 11.13 -3.81
CA PRO A 196 -1.75 10.56 -3.58
C PRO A 196 -1.66 9.06 -3.34
N SER A 197 -2.55 8.54 -2.49
CA SER A 197 -2.71 7.10 -2.30
C SER A 197 -3.35 6.44 -3.54
N CYS A 198 -3.24 5.12 -3.65
CA CYS A 198 -3.90 4.35 -4.70
C CYS A 198 -5.44 4.53 -4.72
N ALA A 199 -6.03 4.82 -3.56
CA ALA A 199 -7.47 5.09 -3.46
C ALA A 199 -7.87 6.46 -4.02
N GLU A 200 -6.91 7.37 -4.13
CA GLU A 200 -7.10 8.74 -4.64
C GLU A 200 -6.70 8.87 -6.11
N ALA A 201 -5.53 8.34 -6.46
CA ALA A 201 -4.97 8.44 -7.81
C ALA A 201 -5.59 7.46 -8.82
N GLY A 202 -6.31 6.45 -8.33
CA GLY A 202 -6.71 5.30 -9.13
C GLY A 202 -5.57 4.29 -9.34
N VAL A 203 -5.92 3.08 -9.72
CA VAL A 203 -4.98 1.98 -9.98
C VAL A 203 -5.41 1.20 -11.21
N PHE A 204 -4.50 1.05 -12.15
CA PHE A 204 -4.66 0.09 -13.24
C PHE A 204 -4.50 -1.33 -12.68
N GLY A 205 -5.63 -2.03 -12.46
CA GLY A 205 -5.67 -3.26 -11.64
C GLY A 205 -4.70 -4.35 -12.09
N VAL A 206 -4.50 -4.53 -13.39
CA VAL A 206 -3.56 -5.53 -13.93
C VAL A 206 -2.10 -5.22 -13.61
N LEU A 207 -1.74 -3.96 -13.37
CA LEU A 207 -0.40 -3.54 -12.95
C LEU A 207 -0.02 -4.18 -11.60
N CYS A 208 -1.01 -4.34 -10.71
CA CYS A 208 -0.80 -5.05 -9.44
C CYS A 208 -0.30 -6.48 -9.67
N ALA A 209 -0.88 -7.19 -10.65
CA ALA A 209 -0.46 -8.54 -10.99
C ALA A 209 0.94 -8.57 -11.62
N GLN A 210 1.28 -7.61 -12.47
CA GLN A 210 2.60 -7.54 -13.09
C GLN A 210 3.70 -7.36 -12.03
N ILE A 211 3.59 -6.37 -11.17
CA ILE A 211 4.58 -6.09 -10.12
C ILE A 211 4.59 -7.19 -9.05
N GLY A 212 3.44 -7.63 -8.55
CA GLY A 212 3.38 -8.69 -7.53
C GLY A 212 3.89 -10.04 -8.02
N SER A 213 3.74 -10.34 -9.31
CA SER A 213 4.34 -11.55 -9.91
C SER A 213 5.87 -11.45 -9.97
N VAL A 214 6.42 -10.28 -10.27
CA VAL A 214 7.88 -10.06 -10.20
C VAL A 214 8.36 -10.19 -8.75
N MET A 215 7.65 -9.62 -7.77
CA MET A 215 7.98 -9.78 -6.35
C MET A 215 8.05 -11.26 -5.93
N ALA A 216 7.07 -12.07 -6.33
CA ALA A 216 7.08 -13.51 -6.07
C ALA A 216 8.27 -14.20 -6.75
N GLY A 217 8.59 -13.80 -7.98
CA GLY A 217 9.77 -14.30 -8.71
C GLY A 217 11.09 -13.99 -7.99
N GLU A 218 11.23 -12.78 -7.45
CA GLU A 218 12.40 -12.39 -6.65
C GLU A 218 12.53 -13.23 -5.37
N ALA A 219 11.41 -13.50 -4.69
CA ALA A 219 11.40 -14.38 -3.51
C ALA A 219 11.88 -15.79 -3.87
N ILE A 220 11.36 -16.36 -4.96
CA ILE A 220 11.76 -17.69 -5.44
C ILE A 220 13.26 -17.71 -5.77
N LYS A 221 13.78 -16.67 -6.43
CA LYS A 221 15.23 -16.56 -6.75
C LYS A 221 16.07 -16.53 -5.49
N LEU A 222 15.74 -15.73 -4.51
CA LEU A 222 16.46 -15.66 -3.24
C LEU A 222 16.41 -16.98 -2.47
N ILE A 223 15.24 -17.61 -2.36
CA ILE A 223 15.07 -18.87 -1.65
C ILE A 223 15.92 -20.00 -2.28
N THR A 224 15.89 -20.08 -3.61
CA THR A 224 16.50 -21.21 -4.34
C THR A 224 17.94 -20.95 -4.78
N GLY A 225 18.40 -19.71 -4.77
CA GLY A 225 19.73 -19.30 -5.24
C GLY A 225 19.87 -19.29 -6.77
N ILE A 226 18.75 -19.19 -7.52
CA ILE A 226 18.78 -19.16 -8.98
C ILE A 226 18.74 -17.74 -9.52
N GLY A 227 19.32 -17.55 -10.71
CA GLY A 227 19.26 -16.29 -11.43
C GLY A 227 20.01 -15.15 -10.72
N ASN A 228 19.60 -13.92 -10.99
CA ASN A 228 20.20 -12.71 -10.45
C ASN A 228 19.10 -11.86 -9.79
N PRO A 229 18.98 -11.85 -8.46
CA PRO A 229 18.00 -11.01 -7.76
C PRO A 229 18.18 -9.51 -8.03
N LEU A 230 17.14 -8.73 -7.82
CA LEU A 230 17.13 -7.27 -8.02
C LEU A 230 17.84 -6.49 -6.91
N ALA A 231 18.73 -7.11 -6.14
CA ALA A 231 19.56 -6.39 -5.16
C ALA A 231 20.50 -5.42 -5.88
N GLY A 232 20.43 -4.14 -5.53
CA GLY A 232 21.17 -3.06 -6.20
C GLY A 232 20.56 -2.62 -7.54
N ARG A 233 19.34 -3.03 -7.84
CA ARG A 233 18.61 -2.64 -9.07
C ARG A 233 17.15 -2.33 -8.76
N VAL A 234 16.64 -1.25 -9.33
CA VAL A 234 15.22 -0.92 -9.33
C VAL A 234 14.68 -1.11 -10.74
N MET A 235 13.68 -1.95 -10.89
CA MET A 235 12.94 -2.07 -12.15
C MET A 235 11.72 -1.17 -12.11
N ILE A 236 11.53 -0.37 -13.15
CA ILE A 236 10.40 0.56 -13.31
C ILE A 236 9.62 0.12 -14.55
N LEU A 237 8.35 -0.18 -14.38
CA LEU A 237 7.42 -0.52 -15.45
C LEU A 237 6.52 0.68 -15.76
N ASP A 238 6.52 1.10 -17.03
CA ASP A 238 5.45 1.89 -17.62
C ASP A 238 4.45 0.90 -18.26
N ALA A 239 3.27 0.78 -17.67
CA ALA A 239 2.28 -0.19 -18.13
C ALA A 239 1.54 0.24 -19.41
N LEU A 240 1.56 1.53 -19.75
CA LEU A 240 0.95 2.02 -21.00
C LEU A 240 1.85 1.72 -22.20
N GLU A 241 3.15 1.97 -22.06
CA GLU A 241 4.15 1.69 -23.11
C GLU A 241 4.69 0.26 -23.04
N MET A 242 4.34 -0.51 -21.99
CA MET A 242 4.89 -1.85 -21.70
C MET A 242 6.42 -1.88 -21.71
N SER A 243 7.03 -0.82 -21.23
CA SER A 243 8.48 -0.68 -21.17
C SER A 243 9.01 -0.85 -19.75
N TRP A 244 10.14 -1.57 -19.63
CA TRP A 244 10.86 -1.72 -18.38
C TRP A 244 12.16 -0.91 -18.43
N THR A 245 12.35 -0.08 -17.43
CA THR A 245 13.61 0.64 -17.22
C THR A 245 14.32 0.07 -15.98
N GLU A 246 15.60 -0.26 -16.11
CA GLU A 246 16.45 -0.66 -14.98
C GLU A 246 17.27 0.54 -14.51
N VAL A 247 17.22 0.83 -13.22
CA VAL A 247 18.05 1.83 -12.55
C VAL A 247 18.98 1.11 -11.58
N THR A 248 20.28 1.32 -11.72
CA THR A 248 21.27 0.82 -10.74
C THR A 248 21.15 1.64 -9.47
N LEU A 249 21.11 0.95 -8.33
CA LEU A 249 21.09 1.55 -7.01
C LEU A 249 22.30 1.04 -6.22
N GLU A 250 23.12 1.95 -5.74
CA GLU A 250 24.26 1.65 -4.89
C GLU A 250 23.97 2.06 -3.44
N LYS A 251 24.66 1.43 -2.50
CA LYS A 251 24.58 1.80 -1.10
C LYS A 251 25.29 3.13 -0.90
N ASP A 252 24.57 4.13 -0.42
CA ASP A 252 25.15 5.45 -0.12
C ASP A 252 25.87 5.40 1.23
N PRO A 253 27.18 5.70 1.27
CA PRO A 253 27.95 5.75 2.51
C PRO A 253 27.45 6.80 3.51
N GLU A 254 26.75 7.83 3.04
CA GLU A 254 26.20 8.89 3.88
C GLU A 254 24.82 8.50 4.47
N THR A 255 24.14 7.52 3.87
CA THR A 255 22.87 7.03 4.39
C THR A 255 23.07 6.27 5.70
N VAL A 256 22.52 6.85 6.78
CA VAL A 256 22.54 6.22 8.10
C VAL A 256 21.53 5.09 8.14
N GLN A 257 22.02 3.86 8.17
CA GLN A 257 21.15 2.69 8.33
C GLN A 257 20.66 2.60 9.80
N PRO A 258 19.37 2.31 10.01
CA PRO A 258 18.80 2.26 11.36
C PRO A 258 19.39 1.11 12.17
N ARG A 259 19.72 1.38 13.44
CA ARG A 259 20.11 0.37 14.43
C ARG A 259 18.98 0.03 15.39
N GLU A 260 17.99 0.90 15.47
CA GLU A 260 16.77 0.78 16.27
C GLU A 260 15.60 1.38 15.49
N LEU A 261 14.40 0.96 15.81
CA LEU A 261 13.20 1.47 15.17
C LEU A 261 12.87 2.87 15.68
N LEU A 262 12.30 3.72 14.82
CA LEU A 262 11.73 4.98 15.23
C LEU A 262 10.51 4.73 16.14
N ALA A 263 10.32 5.61 17.10
CA ALA A 263 9.15 5.54 17.98
C ALA A 263 7.84 5.82 17.25
N ASP A 264 7.87 6.68 16.23
CA ASP A 264 6.70 7.14 15.47
C ASP A 264 7.03 7.35 13.99
N TYR A 265 6.76 6.34 13.14
CA TYR A 265 6.92 6.42 11.68
C TYR A 265 5.90 7.33 11.00
N PRO A 266 4.62 7.40 11.43
CA PRO A 266 3.69 8.42 10.97
C PRO A 266 4.24 9.84 11.13
N ALA A 267 4.75 10.20 12.29
CA ALA A 267 5.36 11.51 12.53
C ALA A 267 6.60 11.75 11.65
N PHE A 268 7.44 10.75 11.48
CA PHE A 268 8.59 10.81 10.55
C PHE A 268 8.15 11.12 9.10
N CYS A 269 6.97 10.64 8.69
CA CYS A 269 6.38 10.93 7.38
C CYS A 269 5.49 12.19 7.38
N GLY A 270 5.63 13.08 8.36
CA GLY A 270 4.91 14.36 8.42
C GLY A 270 3.43 14.24 8.78
N MET A 271 2.97 13.06 9.22
CA MET A 271 1.62 12.91 9.78
C MET A 271 1.60 13.31 11.25
N PRO A 272 0.48 13.87 11.77
CA PRO A 272 0.39 14.22 13.18
C PRO A 272 0.69 13.03 14.09
N SER A 273 1.53 13.24 15.10
CA SER A 273 1.84 12.23 16.12
C SER A 273 0.59 11.81 16.88
N ARG A 274 0.51 10.54 17.30
CA ARG A 274 -0.56 10.09 18.20
C ARG A 274 -0.46 10.84 19.52
N GLY A 275 -1.43 11.73 19.79
CA GLY A 275 -1.53 12.47 21.06
C GLY A 275 -1.10 13.95 21.02
N GLU A 276 -0.61 14.47 19.90
CA GLU A 276 -0.54 15.92 19.73
C GLU A 276 -1.95 16.51 19.60
N PRO A 277 -2.23 17.67 20.23
CA PRO A 277 -3.50 18.36 20.03
C PRO A 277 -3.58 18.78 18.54
N SER A 278 -4.28 17.99 17.74
CA SER A 278 -4.57 18.37 16.35
C SER A 278 -5.55 19.55 16.36
N ILE A 279 -5.31 20.55 15.54
CA ILE A 279 -6.31 21.59 15.27
C ILE A 279 -7.57 20.87 14.81
N GLU A 280 -8.64 20.97 15.59
CA GLU A 280 -9.91 20.37 15.25
C GLU A 280 -10.62 21.27 14.22
N VAL A 281 -10.80 20.77 13.01
CA VAL A 281 -11.52 21.50 11.96
C VAL A 281 -13.02 21.34 12.23
N PRO A 282 -13.80 22.42 12.37
CA PRO A 282 -15.23 22.34 12.61
C PRO A 282 -15.93 21.56 11.49
N GLU A 283 -16.84 20.67 11.89
CA GLU A 283 -17.60 19.84 10.97
C GLU A 283 -18.92 20.50 10.56
N VAL A 284 -19.35 20.22 9.35
CA VAL A 284 -20.69 20.50 8.82
C VAL A 284 -21.38 19.18 8.55
N SER A 285 -22.56 18.96 9.10
CA SER A 285 -23.37 17.80 8.78
C SER A 285 -23.99 17.93 7.37
N VAL A 286 -24.38 16.79 6.77
CA VAL A 286 -25.06 16.81 5.46
C VAL A 286 -26.34 17.64 5.49
N GLN A 287 -27.09 17.55 6.58
CA GLN A 287 -28.34 18.33 6.74
C GLN A 287 -28.06 19.83 6.79
N GLU A 288 -27.05 20.24 7.56
CA GLU A 288 -26.64 21.64 7.66
C GLU A 288 -26.08 22.15 6.31
N LEU A 289 -25.28 21.33 5.61
CA LEU A 289 -24.79 21.71 4.29
C LEU A 289 -25.94 21.94 3.30
N LYS A 290 -26.98 21.12 3.34
CA LYS A 290 -28.14 21.29 2.48
C LYS A 290 -28.84 22.64 2.77
N GLU A 291 -29.08 22.97 4.04
CA GLU A 291 -29.67 24.24 4.44
C GLU A 291 -28.81 25.43 4.00
N LEU A 292 -27.50 25.32 4.11
CA LEU A 292 -26.56 26.34 3.62
C LEU A 292 -26.60 26.48 2.10
N LEU A 293 -26.70 25.38 1.35
CA LEU A 293 -26.84 25.44 -0.11
C LEU A 293 -28.14 26.07 -0.55
N ASP A 294 -29.24 25.74 0.10
CA ASP A 294 -30.56 26.35 -0.13
C ASP A 294 -30.55 27.86 0.18
N ALA A 295 -29.86 28.27 1.26
CA ALA A 295 -29.69 29.67 1.63
C ALA A 295 -28.79 30.42 0.66
N ARG A 296 -27.72 29.76 0.14
CA ARG A 296 -26.84 30.33 -0.91
C ARG A 296 -27.60 30.56 -2.22
N GLU A 297 -28.44 29.61 -2.62
CA GLU A 297 -29.29 29.76 -3.81
C GLU A 297 -30.32 30.89 -3.65
N ALA A 298 -30.85 31.07 -2.43
CA ALA A 298 -31.74 32.18 -2.10
C ALA A 298 -31.01 33.55 -1.96
N GLY A 299 -29.68 33.58 -2.03
CA GLY A 299 -28.85 34.80 -1.91
C GLY A 299 -28.74 35.34 -0.48
N THR A 300 -29.05 34.56 0.53
CA THR A 300 -29.05 34.94 1.97
C THR A 300 -27.74 34.50 2.68
N GLN A 301 -26.99 33.63 2.07
CA GLN A 301 -25.68 33.15 2.56
C GLN A 301 -24.63 33.17 1.43
N SER A 302 -23.35 33.33 1.80
CA SER A 302 -22.24 33.28 0.86
C SER A 302 -21.11 32.44 1.46
N PHE A 303 -20.66 31.40 0.77
CA PHE A 303 -19.51 30.55 1.14
C PHE A 303 -18.95 29.86 -0.09
N GLU A 304 -17.70 29.47 -0.02
CA GLU A 304 -17.02 28.66 -1.01
C GLU A 304 -17.14 27.18 -0.61
N LEU A 305 -17.77 26.35 -1.46
CA LEU A 305 -17.79 24.91 -1.31
C LEU A 305 -16.71 24.29 -2.21
N ILE A 306 -15.70 23.71 -1.59
CA ILE A 306 -14.50 23.21 -2.28
C ILE A 306 -14.44 21.70 -2.19
N ASP A 307 -14.33 21.05 -3.35
CA ASP A 307 -14.06 19.63 -3.48
C ASP A 307 -12.55 19.42 -3.62
N VAL A 308 -11.91 18.81 -2.61
CA VAL A 308 -10.46 18.58 -2.60
C VAL A 308 -10.06 17.21 -3.16
N ARG A 309 -10.93 16.58 -3.95
CA ARG A 309 -10.67 15.30 -4.62
C ARG A 309 -10.01 15.48 -5.98
N GLU A 310 -9.67 14.35 -6.60
CA GLU A 310 -9.20 14.31 -7.99
C GLU A 310 -10.37 14.45 -8.99
N ALA A 311 -10.07 14.93 -10.20
CA ALA A 311 -11.08 15.15 -11.24
C ALA A 311 -11.90 13.88 -11.56
N GLY A 312 -11.25 12.72 -11.67
CA GLY A 312 -11.92 11.45 -11.93
C GLY A 312 -12.89 11.01 -10.82
N GLU A 313 -12.63 11.40 -9.57
CA GLU A 313 -13.56 11.15 -8.45
C GLU A 313 -14.79 12.06 -8.54
N ALA A 314 -14.60 13.31 -8.95
CA ALA A 314 -15.66 14.26 -9.13
C ALA A 314 -16.60 13.89 -10.29
N ASP A 315 -16.13 13.12 -11.28
CA ASP A 315 -16.96 12.59 -12.37
C ASP A 315 -17.89 11.45 -11.92
N ILE A 316 -17.52 10.72 -10.88
CA ILE A 316 -18.39 9.65 -10.31
C ILE A 316 -19.50 10.24 -9.44
N ALA A 317 -19.17 11.21 -8.59
CA ALA A 317 -20.10 11.83 -7.66
C ALA A 317 -19.69 13.26 -7.34
N ARG A 318 -20.67 14.18 -7.17
CA ARG A 318 -20.43 15.60 -6.86
C ARG A 318 -21.47 16.09 -5.83
N ILE A 319 -21.03 17.03 -4.99
CA ILE A 319 -21.99 17.89 -4.29
C ILE A 319 -22.29 19.08 -5.21
N PRO A 320 -23.55 19.36 -5.54
CA PRO A 320 -23.90 20.44 -6.44
C PRO A 320 -23.34 21.79 -5.97
N GLY A 321 -22.77 22.55 -6.89
CA GLY A 321 -22.20 23.87 -6.61
C GLY A 321 -20.85 23.87 -5.91
N ALA A 322 -20.16 22.72 -5.83
CA ALA A 322 -18.78 22.65 -5.39
C ALA A 322 -17.79 22.98 -6.52
N THR A 323 -16.76 23.71 -6.17
CA THR A 323 -15.59 23.98 -7.04
C THR A 323 -14.52 22.93 -6.76
N LEU A 324 -14.04 22.27 -7.80
CA LEU A 324 -12.96 21.28 -7.68
C LEU A 324 -11.61 22.01 -7.57
N VAL A 325 -10.90 21.78 -6.48
CA VAL A 325 -9.52 22.21 -6.25
C VAL A 325 -8.79 21.05 -5.59
N PRO A 326 -8.01 20.28 -6.34
CA PRO A 326 -7.31 19.10 -5.82
C PRO A 326 -6.49 19.39 -4.57
N ARG A 327 -6.49 18.45 -3.62
CA ARG A 327 -5.75 18.58 -2.35
C ARG A 327 -4.29 19.01 -2.56
N ALA A 328 -3.62 18.40 -3.54
CA ALA A 328 -2.21 18.67 -3.82
C ALA A 328 -1.99 20.16 -4.17
N ASP A 329 -2.87 20.75 -4.96
CA ASP A 329 -2.76 22.15 -5.41
C ASP A 329 -2.93 23.13 -4.24
N VAL A 330 -3.79 22.77 -3.26
CA VAL A 330 -3.95 23.57 -2.04
C VAL A 330 -2.74 23.44 -1.13
N LEU A 331 -2.26 22.20 -0.89
CA LEU A 331 -1.14 21.94 0.02
C LEU A 331 0.20 22.45 -0.51
N SER A 332 0.39 22.45 -1.84
CA SER A 332 1.58 23.02 -2.48
C SER A 332 1.59 24.55 -2.52
N GLY A 333 0.42 25.18 -2.30
CA GLY A 333 0.24 26.63 -2.45
C GLY A 333 0.13 27.10 -3.90
N GLU A 334 -0.08 26.18 -4.86
CA GLU A 334 -0.33 26.56 -6.27
C GLU A 334 -1.67 27.26 -6.43
N VAL A 335 -2.64 26.95 -5.56
CA VAL A 335 -3.96 27.61 -5.53
C VAL A 335 -4.18 28.24 -4.17
N GLU A 336 -4.33 29.56 -4.13
CA GLU A 336 -4.76 30.29 -2.94
C GLU A 336 -6.30 30.39 -2.90
N LEU A 337 -6.90 29.99 -1.80
CA LEU A 337 -8.34 30.18 -1.56
C LEU A 337 -8.61 31.57 -0.97
N PRO A 338 -9.83 32.14 -1.15
CA PRO A 338 -10.16 33.46 -0.63
C PRO A 338 -10.13 33.49 0.91
N ARG A 339 -9.29 34.37 1.50
CA ARG A 339 -9.08 34.44 2.95
C ARG A 339 -10.26 34.97 3.74
N ASP A 340 -11.04 35.87 3.11
CA ASP A 340 -12.17 36.56 3.74
C ASP A 340 -13.50 35.82 3.56
N ALA A 341 -13.50 34.68 2.86
CA ALA A 341 -14.69 33.88 2.62
C ALA A 341 -14.83 32.74 3.67
N GLU A 342 -16.07 32.37 3.96
CA GLU A 342 -16.32 31.11 4.62
C GLU A 342 -16.03 29.95 3.65
N ILE A 343 -15.17 29.01 4.04
CA ILE A 343 -14.76 27.87 3.23
C ILE A 343 -15.33 26.58 3.83
N ILE A 344 -16.08 25.84 3.03
CA ILE A 344 -16.54 24.50 3.38
C ILE A 344 -15.86 23.50 2.45
N LEU A 345 -15.04 22.63 3.04
CA LEU A 345 -14.28 21.63 2.31
C LEU A 345 -15.03 20.29 2.31
N HIS A 346 -14.98 19.56 1.21
CA HIS A 346 -15.37 18.16 1.22
C HIS A 346 -14.41 17.29 0.42
N CYS A 347 -14.41 16.00 0.73
CA CYS A 347 -13.74 14.96 -0.06
C CYS A 347 -14.64 13.74 -0.14
N LYS A 348 -14.09 12.54 -0.35
CA LYS A 348 -14.85 11.29 -0.41
C LYS A 348 -15.55 10.99 0.94
N SER A 349 -14.79 10.95 2.05
CA SER A 349 -15.24 10.47 3.37
C SER A 349 -14.93 11.40 4.54
N GLY A 350 -14.35 12.58 4.31
CA GLY A 350 -14.02 13.59 5.34
C GLY A 350 -12.54 13.69 5.72
N GLY A 351 -11.72 12.66 5.54
CA GLY A 351 -10.32 12.64 5.99
C GLY A 351 -9.44 13.69 5.30
N ARG A 352 -9.42 13.72 3.96
CA ARG A 352 -8.63 14.69 3.16
C ARG A 352 -9.10 16.12 3.39
N SER A 353 -10.40 16.35 3.47
CA SER A 353 -10.94 17.69 3.72
C SER A 353 -10.61 18.19 5.13
N ALA A 354 -10.55 17.32 6.14
CA ALA A 354 -10.06 17.68 7.47
C ALA A 354 -8.55 18.01 7.46
N GLU A 355 -7.75 17.28 6.68
CA GLU A 355 -6.32 17.56 6.49
C GLU A 355 -6.09 18.94 5.86
N VAL A 356 -6.74 19.22 4.74
CA VAL A 356 -6.69 20.54 4.07
C VAL A 356 -7.20 21.65 4.99
N GLY A 357 -8.25 21.37 5.77
CA GLY A 357 -8.78 22.34 6.74
C GLY A 357 -7.75 22.71 7.81
N ARG A 358 -7.05 21.72 8.38
CA ARG A 358 -5.94 21.95 9.33
C ARG A 358 -4.82 22.79 8.73
N PHE A 359 -4.43 22.47 7.49
CA PHE A 359 -3.41 23.22 6.76
C PHE A 359 -3.81 24.69 6.59
N LEU A 360 -5.03 24.96 6.11
CA LEU A 360 -5.53 26.31 5.92
C LEU A 360 -5.61 27.09 7.25
N MET A 361 -6.12 26.47 8.30
CA MET A 361 -6.17 27.08 9.64
C MET A 361 -4.76 27.40 10.17
N ALA A 362 -3.78 26.55 9.93
CA ALA A 362 -2.38 26.81 10.27
C ALA A 362 -1.80 27.98 9.44
N GLN A 363 -2.31 28.23 8.24
CA GLN A 363 -1.97 29.39 7.40
C GLN A 363 -2.76 30.68 7.74
N GLY A 364 -3.59 30.64 8.81
CA GLY A 364 -4.33 31.80 9.31
C GLY A 364 -5.71 32.01 8.69
N TYR A 365 -6.29 30.99 8.05
CA TYR A 365 -7.69 31.02 7.62
C TYR A 365 -8.60 30.82 8.84
N GLU A 366 -9.52 31.75 9.11
CA GLU A 366 -10.36 31.73 10.33
C GLU A 366 -11.70 30.99 10.13
N HIS A 367 -12.23 30.95 8.91
CA HIS A 367 -13.57 30.46 8.60
C HIS A 367 -13.52 29.21 7.73
N VAL A 368 -12.93 28.12 8.26
CA VAL A 368 -12.81 26.85 7.56
C VAL A 368 -13.58 25.76 8.28
N ARG A 369 -14.43 25.06 7.54
CA ARG A 369 -15.19 23.89 8.00
C ARG A 369 -15.06 22.75 7.01
N HIS A 370 -15.38 21.53 7.38
CA HIS A 370 -15.44 20.42 6.44
C HIS A 370 -16.68 19.54 6.61
N VAL A 371 -17.12 18.91 5.51
CA VAL A 371 -18.31 18.06 5.49
C VAL A 371 -17.99 16.71 6.13
N ARG A 372 -18.68 16.40 7.24
CA ARG A 372 -18.57 15.10 7.90
C ARG A 372 -19.07 13.98 6.98
N GLY A 373 -18.20 12.96 6.77
CA GLY A 373 -18.46 11.85 5.88
C GLY A 373 -18.40 12.16 4.38
N GLY A 374 -18.11 13.42 4.01
CA GLY A 374 -17.86 13.85 2.64
C GLY A 374 -19.00 13.60 1.66
N VAL A 375 -18.66 13.43 0.36
CA VAL A 375 -19.65 13.18 -0.70
C VAL A 375 -20.37 11.83 -0.52
N ASN A 376 -19.74 10.84 0.09
CA ASN A 376 -20.40 9.57 0.36
C ASN A 376 -21.55 9.71 1.34
N ALA A 377 -21.38 10.49 2.41
CA ALA A 377 -22.48 10.79 3.34
C ALA A 377 -23.59 11.61 2.67
N TRP A 378 -23.21 12.56 1.80
CA TRP A 378 -24.14 13.36 1.01
C TRP A 378 -25.05 12.46 0.15
N ILE A 379 -24.46 11.57 -0.66
CA ILE A 379 -25.21 10.65 -1.54
C ILE A 379 -26.04 9.65 -0.72
N SER A 380 -25.45 9.06 0.35
CA SER A 380 -26.15 8.10 1.21
C SER A 380 -27.38 8.69 1.92
N SER A 381 -27.43 10.01 2.08
CA SER A 381 -28.60 10.72 2.63
C SER A 381 -29.71 10.96 1.59
N GLY A 382 -29.57 10.44 0.37
CA GLY A 382 -30.53 10.60 -0.72
C GLY A 382 -30.42 11.92 -1.48
N GLN A 383 -29.32 12.67 -1.29
CA GLN A 383 -29.10 13.91 -2.03
C GLN A 383 -28.57 13.63 -3.46
N PRO A 384 -28.83 14.54 -4.42
CA PRO A 384 -28.39 14.37 -5.79
C PRO A 384 -26.87 14.50 -5.91
N GLY A 385 -26.27 13.88 -6.94
CA GLY A 385 -24.85 14.10 -7.27
C GLY A 385 -24.07 12.87 -7.69
N GLY A 386 -24.68 11.72 -7.93
CA GLY A 386 -24.01 10.51 -8.41
C GLY A 386 -24.23 9.28 -7.56
N SER A 387 -23.22 8.44 -7.44
CA SER A 387 -23.24 7.19 -6.67
C SER A 387 -22.17 7.16 -5.58
N VAL A 388 -22.42 6.45 -4.50
CA VAL A 388 -21.39 6.12 -3.50
C VAL A 388 -20.35 5.21 -4.16
N TYR A 389 -19.08 5.45 -3.93
CA TYR A 389 -17.97 4.72 -4.58
C TYR A 389 -16.80 4.44 -3.63
#